data_7f74227ba55590fd1a54ad66b411dd59
#
_entry.id   7f74227ba55590fd1a54ad66b411dd59
#
_cell.length_a   1.000
_cell.length_b   1.000
_cell.length_c   1.000
_cell.angle_alpha   90.00
_cell.angle_beta   90.00
_cell.angle_gamma   90.00
#
_symmetry.space_group_name_H-M   'P 1'
#
loop_
_entity.id
_entity.type
_entity.pdbx_description
1 polymer ?
#
loop_
_entity_poly.entity_id
_entity_poly.type
_entity_poly.pdbx_seq_one_letter_code
_entity_poly.pdbx_strand_id
1 'polypeptide(L)'
;RKFCLAHYQEMAKLLRTRSVQVNEIGRCSYFLPAFHLLARQLDGEPFVLIEVGASAGLNLFWDDYAYDFGDAALYGNHASDIVLACELRGDMRPPLDNPTPRVIMRFGIDLDPKDVLDDDAMLWLRALIYPEQVERARRLAGAIELARSRVNIPPSCFPATR
;
A
#
# COMPACT_ATOMS: atom_id res chain seq x y z
N ARG A 1 22.20 21.25 -9.73
CA ARG A 1 22.40 21.78 -11.09
C ARG A 1 23.54 21.08 -11.86
N LYS A 2 24.78 20.97 -11.32
CA LYS A 2 25.90 20.29 -12.01
C LYS A 2 25.59 18.83 -12.34
N PHE A 3 25.02 18.07 -11.40
CA PHE A 3 24.59 16.67 -11.60
C PHE A 3 23.59 16.53 -12.76
N CYS A 4 22.52 17.32 -12.77
CA CYS A 4 21.53 17.27 -13.83
C CYS A 4 22.08 17.59 -15.22
N LEU A 5 23.06 18.51 -15.30
CA LEU A 5 23.73 18.83 -16.58
C LEU A 5 24.61 17.67 -17.04
N ALA A 6 25.34 17.03 -16.10
CA ALA A 6 26.21 15.90 -16.42
C ALA A 6 25.43 14.66 -16.91
N HIS A 7 24.22 14.44 -16.36
CA HIS A 7 23.38 13.25 -16.63
C HIS A 7 22.12 13.58 -17.43
N TYR A 8 22.13 14.72 -18.17
CA TYR A 8 20.92 15.21 -18.85
C TYR A 8 20.27 14.19 -19.77
N GLN A 9 21.06 13.49 -20.60
CA GLN A 9 20.51 12.54 -21.57
C GLN A 9 19.84 11.33 -20.90
N GLU A 10 20.46 10.79 -19.85
CA GLU A 10 19.94 9.67 -19.07
C GLU A 10 18.66 10.07 -18.33
N MET A 11 18.66 11.22 -17.68
CA MET A 11 17.48 11.77 -17.01
C MET A 11 16.34 12.02 -17.98
N ALA A 12 16.62 12.62 -19.14
CA ALA A 12 15.61 12.87 -20.18
C ALA A 12 15.01 11.55 -20.73
N LYS A 13 15.82 10.51 -20.86
CA LYS A 13 15.35 9.17 -21.23
C LYS A 13 14.39 8.61 -20.18
N LEU A 14 14.79 8.62 -18.91
CA LEU A 14 13.94 8.14 -17.79
C LEU A 14 12.61 8.87 -17.75
N LEU A 15 12.61 10.20 -17.83
CA LEU A 15 11.40 11.03 -17.79
C LEU A 15 10.44 10.80 -18.99
N ARG A 16 10.96 10.32 -20.11
CA ARG A 16 10.15 10.00 -21.29
C ARG A 16 9.56 8.58 -21.26
N THR A 17 10.24 7.66 -20.57
CA THR A 17 9.93 6.24 -20.61
C THR A 17 9.24 5.72 -19.37
N ARG A 18 9.32 6.46 -18.25
CA ARG A 18 8.75 6.06 -16.99
C ARG A 18 7.57 6.93 -16.58
N SER A 19 6.49 6.28 -16.16
CA SER A 19 5.34 6.96 -15.58
C SER A 19 5.61 7.36 -14.13
N VAL A 20 5.04 8.50 -13.72
CA VAL A 20 5.03 8.92 -12.31
C VAL A 20 3.78 8.32 -11.67
N GLN A 21 3.97 7.21 -10.98
CA GLN A 21 2.93 6.56 -10.16
C GLN A 21 3.39 6.52 -8.72
N VAL A 22 2.51 6.90 -7.81
CA VAL A 22 2.81 6.88 -6.37
C VAL A 22 1.90 5.85 -5.71
N ASN A 23 2.48 4.79 -5.18
CA ASN A 23 1.76 3.82 -4.35
C ASN A 23 1.87 4.27 -2.89
N GLU A 24 0.85 4.98 -2.39
CA GLU A 24 0.83 5.55 -1.04
C GLU A 24 -0.02 4.68 -0.11
N ILE A 25 0.65 3.82 0.64
CA ILE A 25 -0.01 2.90 1.58
C ILE A 25 -0.63 3.61 2.80
N GLY A 26 -0.22 4.85 3.10
CA GLY A 26 -0.86 5.66 4.12
C GLY A 26 -2.36 5.85 3.90
N ARG A 27 -2.85 5.71 2.66
CA ARG A 27 -4.29 5.72 2.34
C ARG A 27 -5.06 4.60 3.03
N CYS A 28 -4.42 3.49 3.35
CA CYS A 28 -5.05 2.37 4.05
C CYS A 28 -5.60 2.77 5.41
N SER A 29 -5.06 3.83 6.04
CA SER A 29 -5.61 4.39 7.28
C SER A 29 -7.05 4.92 7.13
N TYR A 30 -7.46 5.29 5.91
CA TYR A 30 -8.84 5.69 5.61
C TYR A 30 -9.70 4.47 5.23
N PHE A 31 -9.08 3.43 4.68
CA PHE A 31 -9.79 2.21 4.29
C PHE A 31 -10.20 1.39 5.49
N LEU A 32 -9.36 1.29 6.51
CA LEU A 32 -9.63 0.49 7.69
C LEU A 32 -11.01 0.82 8.32
N PRO A 33 -11.33 2.07 8.74
CA PRO A 33 -12.62 2.39 9.32
C PRO A 33 -13.77 2.21 8.32
N ALA A 34 -13.56 2.49 7.03
CA ALA A 34 -14.58 2.28 6.01
C ALA A 34 -14.93 0.80 5.85
N PHE A 35 -13.94 -0.09 5.85
CA PHE A 35 -14.16 -1.53 5.76
C PHE A 35 -14.79 -2.11 7.04
N HIS A 36 -14.45 -1.59 8.22
CA HIS A 36 -15.15 -1.95 9.45
C HIS A 36 -16.62 -1.57 9.41
N LEU A 37 -16.94 -0.38 8.89
CA LEU A 37 -18.33 0.05 8.72
C LEU A 37 -19.09 -0.85 7.74
N LEU A 38 -18.47 -1.18 6.59
CA LEU A 38 -19.05 -2.09 5.60
C LEU A 38 -19.25 -3.49 6.18
N ALA A 39 -18.29 -4.02 6.94
CA ALA A 39 -18.40 -5.34 7.55
C ALA A 39 -19.58 -5.44 8.51
N ARG A 40 -19.88 -4.37 9.26
CA ARG A 40 -21.10 -4.30 10.09
C ARG A 40 -22.39 -4.37 9.27
N GLN A 41 -22.42 -3.69 8.11
CA GLN A 41 -23.59 -3.68 7.22
C GLN A 41 -23.78 -5.02 6.49
N LEU A 42 -22.71 -5.78 6.33
CA LEU A 42 -22.68 -7.07 5.62
C LEU A 42 -22.63 -8.26 6.59
N ASP A 43 -22.97 -8.06 7.86
CA ASP A 43 -23.02 -9.12 8.89
C ASP A 43 -21.73 -9.96 8.96
N GLY A 44 -20.56 -9.33 8.71
CA GLY A 44 -19.26 -9.96 8.78
C GLY A 44 -18.88 -10.82 7.57
N GLU A 45 -19.63 -10.73 6.47
CA GLU A 45 -19.27 -11.41 5.22
C GLU A 45 -17.88 -11.02 4.73
N PRO A 46 -17.10 -11.95 4.16
CA PRO A 46 -15.76 -11.68 3.71
C PRO A 46 -15.72 -10.82 2.44
N PHE A 47 -14.66 -10.04 2.30
CA PHE A 47 -14.48 -9.13 1.18
C PHE A 47 -13.75 -9.76 0.00
N VAL A 48 -14.18 -9.37 -1.18
CA VAL A 48 -13.41 -9.41 -2.43
C VAL A 48 -13.00 -7.98 -2.75
N LEU A 49 -11.71 -7.73 -2.88
CA LEU A 49 -11.18 -6.39 -3.16
C LEU A 49 -10.85 -6.23 -4.64
N ILE A 50 -11.26 -5.10 -5.19
CA ILE A 50 -10.87 -4.67 -6.55
C ILE A 50 -10.33 -3.24 -6.42
N GLU A 51 -9.03 -3.05 -6.72
CA GLU A 51 -8.39 -1.72 -6.75
C GLU A 51 -8.15 -1.30 -8.19
N VAL A 52 -8.72 -0.17 -8.60
CA VAL A 52 -8.48 0.45 -9.90
C VAL A 52 -7.39 1.51 -9.74
N GLY A 53 -6.33 1.42 -10.55
CA GLY A 53 -5.12 2.21 -10.37
C GLY A 53 -4.22 1.62 -9.28
N ALA A 54 -4.10 0.31 -9.24
CA ALA A 54 -3.43 -0.42 -8.17
C ALA A 54 -1.91 -0.25 -8.15
N SER A 55 -1.28 0.15 -9.27
CA SER A 55 0.19 0.23 -9.39
C SER A 55 0.85 -1.10 -9.00
N ALA A 56 1.54 -1.17 -7.86
CA ALA A 56 2.13 -2.40 -7.32
C ALA A 56 1.17 -3.17 -6.38
N GLY A 57 -0.09 -2.75 -6.25
CA GLY A 57 -1.12 -3.44 -5.46
C GLY A 57 -0.92 -3.38 -3.94
N LEU A 58 -0.06 -2.49 -3.44
CA LEU A 58 0.31 -2.47 -2.03
C LEU A 58 -0.87 -2.12 -1.10
N ASN A 59 -1.85 -1.33 -1.57
CA ASN A 59 -3.05 -1.02 -0.78
C ASN A 59 -4.00 -2.22 -0.63
N LEU A 60 -3.90 -3.21 -1.50
CA LEU A 60 -4.69 -4.45 -1.41
C LEU A 60 -4.34 -5.28 -0.17
N PHE A 61 -3.19 -5.01 0.47
CA PHE A 61 -2.74 -5.66 1.70
C PHE A 61 -3.06 -4.85 2.97
N TRP A 62 -4.06 -3.97 2.90
CA TRP A 62 -4.48 -3.12 4.03
C TRP A 62 -4.73 -3.90 5.33
N ASP A 63 -5.22 -5.11 5.27
CA ASP A 63 -5.50 -6.00 6.40
C ASP A 63 -4.25 -6.68 6.99
N ASP A 64 -3.13 -6.60 6.29
CA ASP A 64 -1.81 -7.05 6.77
C ASP A 64 -1.02 -5.93 7.50
N TYR A 65 -1.52 -4.68 7.51
CA TYR A 65 -0.88 -3.55 8.19
C TYR A 65 -1.43 -3.33 9.60
N ALA A 66 -0.60 -2.75 10.47
CA ALA A 66 -1.03 -2.19 11.74
C ALA A 66 -1.33 -0.70 11.60
N TYR A 67 -2.20 -0.17 12.45
CA TYR A 67 -2.65 1.22 12.41
C TYR A 67 -2.61 1.84 13.78
N ASP A 68 -2.03 3.03 13.88
CA ASP A 68 -1.98 3.86 15.07
C ASP A 68 -2.74 5.17 14.80
N PHE A 69 -3.85 5.36 15.49
CA PHE A 69 -4.66 6.58 15.39
C PHE A 69 -4.42 7.56 16.54
N GLY A 70 -3.36 7.33 17.34
CA GLY A 70 -2.97 8.23 18.43
C GLY A 70 -3.83 8.12 19.69
N ASP A 71 -4.61 7.05 19.84
CA ASP A 71 -5.49 6.81 20.99
C ASP A 71 -4.99 5.70 21.94
N ALA A 72 -3.69 5.43 21.89
CA ALA A 72 -2.99 4.39 22.67
C ALA A 72 -3.40 2.95 22.32
N ALA A 73 -4.24 2.74 21.31
CA ALA A 73 -4.58 1.42 20.77
C ALA A 73 -3.92 1.19 19.41
N LEU A 74 -3.57 -0.05 19.13
CA LEU A 74 -3.13 -0.49 17.81
C LEU A 74 -4.27 -1.27 17.16
N TYR A 75 -4.54 -1.01 15.89
CA TYR A 75 -5.62 -1.65 15.12
C TYR A 75 -5.06 -2.45 13.94
N GLY A 76 -5.89 -3.27 13.32
CA GLY A 76 -5.49 -4.11 12.20
C GLY A 76 -4.62 -5.29 12.62
N ASN A 77 -3.59 -5.60 11.86
CA ASN A 77 -2.68 -6.71 12.17
C ASN A 77 -1.60 -6.28 13.18
N HIS A 78 -1.79 -6.62 14.45
CA HIS A 78 -0.86 -6.30 15.54
C HIS A 78 0.53 -6.95 15.40
N ALA A 79 0.66 -7.99 14.57
CA ALA A 79 1.94 -8.65 14.29
C ALA A 79 2.71 -8.00 13.13
N SER A 80 2.17 -6.94 12.53
CA SER A 80 2.80 -6.26 11.41
C SER A 80 3.91 -5.32 11.85
N ASP A 81 5.06 -5.40 11.18
CA ASP A 81 6.15 -4.41 11.32
C ASP A 81 5.83 -3.09 10.61
N ILE A 82 4.73 -3.04 9.84
CA ILE A 82 4.31 -1.86 9.09
C ILE A 82 3.18 -1.19 9.86
N VAL A 83 3.52 -0.12 10.57
CA VAL A 83 2.56 0.69 11.33
C VAL A 83 2.23 1.97 10.56
N LEU A 84 0.96 2.14 10.24
CA LEU A 84 0.44 3.32 9.55
C LEU A 84 -0.14 4.29 10.57
N ALA A 85 0.63 5.31 10.94
CA ALA A 85 0.18 6.35 11.84
C ALA A 85 -0.74 7.35 11.12
N CYS A 86 -1.87 7.69 11.75
CA CYS A 86 -2.86 8.63 11.28
C CYS A 86 -3.39 9.47 12.44
N GLU A 87 -3.26 10.79 12.35
CA GLU A 87 -3.80 11.70 13.35
C GLU A 87 -5.32 11.86 13.18
N LEU A 88 -6.08 11.55 14.23
CA LEU A 88 -7.50 11.84 14.29
C LEU A 88 -7.72 13.30 14.70
N ARG A 89 -8.55 14.01 13.95
CA ARG A 89 -8.92 15.41 14.23
C ARG A 89 -10.39 15.53 14.53
N GLY A 90 -10.72 16.30 15.57
CA GLY A 90 -12.08 16.48 16.05
C GLY A 90 -12.50 15.42 17.08
N ASP A 91 -13.77 15.46 17.48
CA ASP A 91 -14.31 14.66 18.59
C ASP A 91 -14.89 13.31 18.14
N MET A 92 -15.09 13.14 16.85
CA MET A 92 -15.67 11.88 16.30
C MET A 92 -14.59 10.80 16.20
N ARG A 93 -14.92 9.61 16.71
CA ARG A 93 -14.08 8.43 16.55
C ARG A 93 -14.56 7.60 15.38
N PRO A 94 -13.65 7.16 14.49
CA PRO A 94 -14.02 6.24 13.42
C PRO A 94 -14.39 4.86 13.99
N PRO A 95 -15.24 4.10 13.30
CA PRO A 95 -15.55 2.73 13.70
C PRO A 95 -14.33 1.83 13.48
N LEU A 96 -13.66 1.47 14.55
CA LEU A 96 -12.44 0.65 14.53
C LEU A 96 -12.65 -0.62 15.35
N ASP A 97 -13.65 -1.38 14.97
CA ASP A 97 -14.02 -2.59 15.70
C ASP A 97 -13.10 -3.76 15.35
N ASN A 98 -12.97 -4.67 16.27
CA ASN A 98 -12.34 -5.96 16.05
C ASN A 98 -13.42 -7.04 15.95
N PRO A 99 -13.21 -8.07 15.12
CA PRO A 99 -12.03 -8.35 14.30
C PRO A 99 -11.97 -7.53 12.99
N THR A 100 -10.76 -7.38 12.44
CA THR A 100 -10.57 -6.82 11.10
C THR A 100 -11.32 -7.67 10.07
N PRO A 101 -12.07 -7.05 9.15
CA PRO A 101 -12.81 -7.77 8.12
C PRO A 101 -11.91 -8.69 7.30
N ARG A 102 -12.38 -9.92 7.07
CA ARG A 102 -11.61 -10.92 6.32
C ARG A 102 -11.65 -10.64 4.83
N VAL A 103 -10.48 -10.67 4.17
CA VAL A 103 -10.34 -10.57 2.72
C VAL A 103 -10.04 -11.96 2.14
N ILE A 104 -10.83 -12.39 1.16
CA ILE A 104 -10.69 -13.71 0.53
C ILE A 104 -10.08 -13.66 -0.87
N MET A 105 -10.24 -12.52 -1.58
CA MET A 105 -9.65 -12.33 -2.91
C MET A 105 -9.23 -10.87 -3.09
N ARG A 106 -8.16 -10.65 -3.89
CA ARG A 106 -7.63 -9.33 -4.20
C ARG A 106 -7.33 -9.23 -5.68
N PHE A 107 -7.79 -8.18 -6.32
CA PHE A 107 -7.54 -7.89 -7.73
C PHE A 107 -7.05 -6.45 -7.88
N GLY A 108 -5.92 -6.27 -8.52
CA GLY A 108 -5.43 -4.96 -8.95
C GLY A 108 -5.64 -4.79 -10.45
N ILE A 109 -6.18 -3.64 -10.87
CA ILE A 109 -6.34 -3.24 -12.26
C ILE A 109 -5.56 -1.95 -12.46
N ASP A 110 -4.61 -1.93 -13.40
CA ASP A 110 -3.81 -0.76 -13.72
C ASP A 110 -3.46 -0.74 -15.21
N LEU A 111 -3.25 0.45 -15.76
CA LEU A 111 -2.77 0.63 -17.14
C LEU A 111 -1.29 0.28 -17.29
N ASP A 112 -0.52 0.41 -16.20
CA ASP A 112 0.91 0.15 -16.14
C ASP A 112 1.24 -0.53 -14.79
N PRO A 113 0.78 -1.77 -14.58
CA PRO A 113 0.95 -2.48 -13.31
C PRO A 113 2.44 -2.72 -13.04
N LYS A 114 2.84 -2.55 -11.78
CA LYS A 114 4.22 -2.76 -11.34
C LYS A 114 4.36 -4.10 -10.66
N ASP A 115 5.25 -4.94 -11.17
CA ASP A 115 5.59 -6.20 -10.52
C ASP A 115 6.50 -5.93 -9.30
N VAL A 116 6.08 -6.38 -8.13
CA VAL A 116 6.87 -6.24 -6.90
C VAL A 116 8.17 -7.03 -6.93
N LEU A 117 8.28 -8.03 -7.81
CA LEU A 117 9.49 -8.82 -8.03
C LEU A 117 10.49 -8.14 -8.99
N ASP A 118 10.06 -7.11 -9.72
CA ASP A 118 10.95 -6.30 -10.55
C ASP A 118 11.66 -5.24 -9.69
N ASP A 119 12.95 -5.48 -9.42
CA ASP A 119 13.78 -4.58 -8.61
C ASP A 119 13.91 -3.18 -9.22
N ASP A 120 13.95 -3.05 -10.55
CA ASP A 120 14.05 -1.76 -11.23
C ASP A 120 12.74 -0.96 -11.14
N ALA A 121 11.58 -1.63 -11.23
CA ALA A 121 10.29 -1.01 -10.97
C ALA A 121 10.17 -0.55 -9.51
N MET A 122 10.60 -1.38 -8.56
CA MET A 122 10.57 -1.03 -7.13
C MET A 122 11.56 0.07 -6.78
N LEU A 123 12.74 0.10 -7.41
CA LEU A 123 13.68 1.21 -7.28
C LEU A 123 13.06 2.52 -7.78
N TRP A 124 12.35 2.48 -8.91
CA TRP A 124 11.65 3.65 -9.44
C TRP A 124 10.58 4.17 -8.48
N LEU A 125 9.73 3.31 -7.92
CA LEU A 125 8.74 3.72 -6.92
C LEU A 125 9.39 4.39 -5.69
N ARG A 126 10.52 3.87 -5.22
CA ARG A 126 11.29 4.46 -4.11
C ARG A 126 11.87 5.82 -4.49
N ALA A 127 12.36 5.97 -5.73
CA ALA A 127 12.94 7.23 -6.22
C ALA A 127 11.92 8.36 -6.35
N LEU A 128 10.62 8.06 -6.41
CA LEU A 128 9.54 9.06 -6.43
C LEU A 128 9.22 9.64 -5.04
N ILE A 129 9.82 9.13 -3.98
CA ILE A 129 9.68 9.66 -2.62
C ILE A 129 10.80 10.66 -2.38
N TYR A 130 10.45 11.86 -1.90
CA TYR A 130 11.44 12.86 -1.53
C TYR A 130 12.34 12.36 -0.38
N PRO A 131 13.67 12.64 -0.42
CA PRO A 131 14.62 12.14 0.58
C PRO A 131 14.28 12.50 2.02
N GLU A 132 13.59 13.62 2.24
CA GLU A 132 13.16 14.10 3.56
C GLU A 132 11.99 13.28 4.15
N GLN A 133 11.28 12.52 3.30
CA GLN A 133 10.13 11.70 3.71
C GLN A 133 10.57 10.29 4.15
N VAL A 134 11.48 10.22 5.13
CA VAL A 134 12.14 8.99 5.57
C VAL A 134 11.13 7.91 5.99
N GLU A 135 10.12 8.28 6.79
CA GLU A 135 9.10 7.33 7.25
C GLU A 135 8.21 6.80 6.11
N ARG A 136 7.95 7.63 5.11
CA ARG A 136 7.24 7.20 3.92
C ARG A 136 8.06 6.20 3.10
N ALA A 137 9.35 6.47 2.92
CA ALA A 137 10.26 5.55 2.23
C ALA A 137 10.39 4.22 2.98
N ARG A 138 10.47 4.25 4.31
CA ARG A 138 10.51 3.06 5.17
C ARG A 138 9.24 2.22 5.05
N ARG A 139 8.06 2.85 5.14
CA ARG A 139 6.78 2.18 4.97
C ARG A 139 6.63 1.55 3.59
N LEU A 140 7.02 2.26 2.53
CA LEU A 140 7.01 1.71 1.18
C LEU A 140 7.92 0.48 1.07
N ALA A 141 9.14 0.55 1.62
CA ALA A 141 10.06 -0.59 1.61
C ALA A 141 9.47 -1.82 2.33
N GLY A 142 8.90 -1.64 3.51
CA GLY A 142 8.23 -2.71 4.25
C GLY A 142 7.06 -3.32 3.47
N ALA A 143 6.22 -2.48 2.85
CA ALA A 143 5.09 -2.95 2.06
C ALA A 143 5.51 -3.75 0.81
N ILE A 144 6.61 -3.37 0.16
CA ILE A 144 7.18 -4.14 -0.95
C ILE A 144 7.63 -5.52 -0.47
N GLU A 145 8.35 -5.60 0.65
CA GLU A 145 8.81 -6.88 1.20
C GLU A 145 7.64 -7.77 1.63
N LEU A 146 6.62 -7.19 2.26
CA LEU A 146 5.38 -7.92 2.57
C LEU A 146 4.73 -8.48 1.30
N ALA A 147 4.54 -7.66 0.27
CA ALA A 147 3.95 -8.09 -0.99
C ALA A 147 4.77 -9.21 -1.64
N ARG A 148 6.10 -9.09 -1.67
CA ARG A 148 7.02 -10.14 -2.15
C ARG A 148 6.84 -11.45 -1.41
N SER A 149 6.68 -11.41 -0.09
CA SER A 149 6.48 -12.62 0.71
C SER A 149 5.15 -13.32 0.38
N ARG A 150 4.13 -12.54 -0.02
CA ARG A 150 2.81 -13.07 -0.39
C ARG A 150 2.77 -13.66 -1.80
N VAL A 151 3.55 -13.13 -2.74
CA VAL A 151 3.64 -13.68 -4.11
C VAL A 151 4.29 -15.06 -4.11
N ASN A 152 5.19 -15.34 -3.18
CA ASN A 152 5.87 -16.65 -3.03
C ASN A 152 5.01 -17.72 -2.35
N ILE A 153 3.81 -17.41 -1.91
CA ILE A 153 2.84 -18.40 -1.43
C ILE A 153 2.22 -19.08 -2.68
N PRO A 154 2.19 -20.43 -2.77
CA PRO A 154 1.69 -21.11 -3.96
C PRO A 154 0.28 -20.67 -4.34
N PRO A 155 -0.07 -20.67 -5.65
CA PRO A 155 -1.18 -19.94 -6.26
C PRO A 155 -2.61 -20.37 -5.86
N SER A 156 -2.76 -21.14 -4.81
CA SER A 156 -4.09 -21.42 -4.25
C SER A 156 -4.81 -20.20 -3.65
N CYS A 157 -4.12 -19.06 -3.52
CA CYS A 157 -4.65 -17.87 -2.86
C CYS A 157 -4.61 -16.58 -3.68
N PHE A 158 -3.85 -16.49 -4.78
CA PHE A 158 -3.76 -15.27 -5.59
C PHE A 158 -3.76 -15.61 -7.08
N PRO A 159 -4.83 -15.33 -7.83
CA PRO A 159 -4.71 -15.31 -9.28
C PRO A 159 -3.68 -14.23 -9.64
N ALA A 160 -2.64 -14.62 -10.37
CA ALA A 160 -1.65 -13.69 -10.89
C ALA A 160 -2.37 -12.61 -11.68
N THR A 161 -2.29 -11.37 -11.22
CA THR A 161 -2.74 -10.20 -11.97
C THR A 161 -1.78 -10.03 -13.15
N ARG A 162 -2.21 -10.33 -14.35
CA ARG A 162 -1.64 -9.86 -15.59
C ARG A 162 -2.44 -8.66 -16.06
#